data_a4d07e942c3267902dc617a772f64410
#
_entry.id   a4d07e942c3267902dc617a772f64410
#
_cell.length_a   1.000
_cell.length_b   1.000
_cell.length_c   1.000
_cell.angle_alpha   90.00
_cell.angle_beta   90.00
_cell.angle_gamma   90.00
#
_symmetry.space_group_name_H-M   'P 1'
#
loop_
_entity.id
_entity.type
_entity.pdbx_description
1 polymer ?
#
loop_
_entity_poly.entity_id
_entity_poly.type
_entity_poly.pdbx_seq_one_letter_code
_entity_poly.pdbx_strand_id
1 'polypeptide(L)'
;VLDVWLLYMDNLSQRQNDPELALREYIAGKLRFSRERPDDSRVYANEVLSGAPLFAAEIAERVVPSLQADVAIFNRWAEQGLCRAVDGQHLMILLWASTQVYADGASQISLVLGKPALEPQDFADAESLIVDMVLRTVLVPAAR
;
A
#
# COMPACT_ATOMS: atom_id res chain seq x y z
N VAL A 1 5.32 -10.73 -12.23
CA VAL A 1 5.37 -9.48 -11.43
C VAL A 1 4.02 -9.20 -10.78
N LEU A 2 2.95 -9.11 -11.56
CA LEU A 2 1.62 -8.82 -11.00
C LEU A 2 1.11 -9.92 -10.06
N ASP A 3 1.40 -11.19 -10.32
CA ASP A 3 0.99 -12.30 -9.45
C ASP A 3 1.56 -12.14 -8.04
N VAL A 4 2.84 -11.83 -7.94
CA VAL A 4 3.52 -11.64 -6.65
C VAL A 4 2.99 -10.39 -5.96
N TRP A 5 2.84 -9.30 -6.70
CA TRP A 5 2.32 -8.03 -6.18
C TRP A 5 0.92 -8.19 -5.60
N LEU A 6 0.02 -8.90 -6.31
CA LEU A 6 -1.35 -9.14 -5.86
C LEU A 6 -1.42 -10.00 -4.60
N LEU A 7 -0.47 -10.92 -4.38
CA LEU A 7 -0.41 -11.68 -3.13
C LEU A 7 -0.21 -10.78 -1.90
N TYR A 8 0.56 -9.69 -2.05
CA TYR A 8 0.78 -8.74 -0.96
C TYR A 8 -0.39 -7.77 -0.75
N MET A 9 -1.36 -7.73 -1.67
CA MET A 9 -2.52 -6.82 -1.59
C MET A 9 -3.75 -7.41 -0.91
N ASP A 10 -3.73 -8.68 -0.54
CA ASP A 10 -4.94 -9.40 -0.13
C ASP A 10 -5.29 -9.23 1.36
N ASN A 11 -4.47 -8.50 2.12
CA ASN A 11 -4.60 -8.43 3.58
C ASN A 11 -5.89 -7.76 4.07
N LEU A 12 -6.45 -6.80 3.32
CA LEU A 12 -7.69 -6.14 3.73
C LEU A 12 -8.86 -7.12 3.74
N SER A 13 -8.97 -7.98 2.73
CA SER A 13 -10.04 -8.96 2.66
C SER A 13 -9.92 -10.07 3.71
N GLN A 14 -8.70 -10.36 4.16
CA GLN A 14 -8.46 -11.38 5.20
C GLN A 14 -8.82 -10.91 6.61
N ARG A 15 -8.85 -9.60 6.86
CA ARG A 15 -9.09 -9.02 8.19
C ARG A 15 -10.26 -8.04 8.18
N GLN A 16 -11.36 -8.39 7.51
CA GLN A 16 -12.49 -7.48 7.29
C GLN A 16 -13.19 -7.01 8.57
N ASN A 17 -13.00 -7.70 9.69
CA ASN A 17 -13.64 -7.34 10.97
C ASN A 17 -12.75 -6.49 11.88
N ASP A 18 -11.50 -6.25 11.49
CA ASP A 18 -10.54 -5.49 12.27
C ASP A 18 -9.79 -4.50 11.36
N PRO A 19 -10.32 -3.27 11.20
CA PRO A 19 -9.69 -2.28 10.31
C PRO A 19 -8.26 -1.94 10.67
N GLU A 20 -7.95 -1.82 11.96
CA GLU A 20 -6.60 -1.48 12.39
C GLU A 20 -5.61 -2.57 11.99
N LEU A 21 -5.92 -3.83 12.31
CA LEU A 21 -5.05 -4.94 11.97
C LEU A 21 -4.91 -5.12 10.46
N ALA A 22 -6.02 -4.98 9.72
CA ALA A 22 -6.01 -5.07 8.25
C ALA A 22 -5.08 -4.05 7.62
N LEU A 23 -5.17 -2.80 8.07
CA LEU A 23 -4.31 -1.72 7.55
C LEU A 23 -2.86 -1.90 7.94
N ARG A 24 -2.58 -2.31 9.19
CA ARG A 24 -1.21 -2.60 9.63
C ARG A 24 -0.57 -3.70 8.80
N GLU A 25 -1.28 -4.80 8.58
CA GLU A 25 -0.77 -5.93 7.79
C GLU A 25 -0.59 -5.56 6.32
N TYR A 26 -1.51 -4.77 5.77
CA TYR A 26 -1.40 -4.32 4.38
C TYR A 26 -0.15 -3.46 4.17
N ILE A 27 0.05 -2.47 5.01
CA ILE A 27 1.21 -1.57 4.93
C ILE A 27 2.52 -2.34 5.13
N ALA A 28 2.56 -3.22 6.14
CA ALA A 28 3.73 -4.08 6.40
C ALA A 28 4.04 -4.96 5.20
N GLY A 29 3.03 -5.58 4.60
CA GLY A 29 3.18 -6.43 3.42
C GLY A 29 3.70 -5.67 2.21
N LYS A 30 3.19 -4.47 1.97
CA LYS A 30 3.64 -3.63 0.87
C LYS A 30 5.11 -3.19 1.04
N LEU A 31 5.49 -2.79 2.23
CA LEU A 31 6.88 -2.43 2.51
C LEU A 31 7.82 -3.63 2.43
N ARG A 32 7.35 -4.80 2.87
CA ARG A 32 8.12 -6.04 2.72
C ARG A 32 8.34 -6.39 1.25
N PHE A 33 7.33 -6.22 0.40
CA PHE A 33 7.48 -6.39 -1.04
C PHE A 33 8.55 -5.45 -1.60
N SER A 34 8.51 -4.18 -1.22
CA SER A 34 9.50 -3.18 -1.66
C SER A 34 10.92 -3.54 -1.22
N ARG A 35 11.06 -4.14 -0.03
CA ARG A 35 12.37 -4.56 0.48
C ARG A 35 12.87 -5.84 -0.15
N GLU A 36 12.00 -6.84 -0.29
CA GLU A 36 12.38 -8.19 -0.74
C GLU A 36 12.35 -8.34 -2.26
N ARG A 37 11.51 -7.58 -2.95
CA ARG A 37 11.28 -7.68 -4.38
C ARG A 37 11.39 -6.33 -5.09
N PRO A 38 12.48 -5.56 -4.87
CA PRO A 38 12.59 -4.22 -5.46
C PRO A 38 12.64 -4.22 -6.98
N ASP A 39 13.25 -5.25 -7.58
CA ASP A 39 13.34 -5.33 -9.04
C ASP A 39 11.98 -5.59 -9.68
N ASP A 40 11.16 -6.43 -9.06
CA ASP A 40 9.78 -6.66 -9.54
C ASP A 40 8.95 -5.38 -9.45
N SER A 41 9.11 -4.63 -8.36
CA SER A 41 8.46 -3.34 -8.21
C SER A 41 8.86 -2.35 -9.31
N ARG A 42 10.16 -2.26 -9.59
CA ARG A 42 10.69 -1.35 -10.61
C ARG A 42 10.25 -1.72 -12.03
N VAL A 43 10.17 -3.00 -12.35
CA VAL A 43 9.66 -3.47 -13.65
C VAL A 43 8.23 -2.99 -13.84
N TYR A 44 7.39 -3.16 -12.83
CA TYR A 44 6.02 -2.69 -12.86
C TYR A 44 5.96 -1.15 -12.96
N ALA A 45 6.75 -0.45 -12.16
CA ALA A 45 6.79 1.02 -12.16
C ALA A 45 7.23 1.57 -13.53
N ASN A 46 8.24 0.98 -14.15
CA ASN A 46 8.69 1.39 -15.48
C ASN A 46 7.59 1.18 -16.54
N GLU A 47 6.88 0.08 -16.44
CA GLU A 47 5.76 -0.21 -17.34
C GLU A 47 4.66 0.85 -17.18
N VAL A 48 4.28 1.19 -15.95
CA VAL A 48 3.28 2.22 -15.64
C VAL A 48 3.73 3.59 -16.12
N LEU A 49 4.99 3.96 -15.85
CA LEU A 49 5.55 5.25 -16.29
C LEU A 49 5.59 5.39 -17.82
N SER A 50 5.68 4.28 -18.53
CA SER A 50 5.66 4.24 -20.00
C SER A 50 4.23 4.23 -20.58
N GLY A 51 3.20 4.37 -19.75
CA GLY A 51 1.80 4.37 -20.17
C GLY A 51 1.16 2.98 -20.22
N ALA A 52 1.77 2.01 -19.56
CA ALA A 52 1.32 0.62 -19.46
C ALA A 52 1.09 -0.06 -20.83
N PRO A 53 2.08 -0.01 -21.74
CA PRO A 53 1.88 -0.54 -23.11
C PRO A 53 1.65 -2.05 -23.13
N LEU A 54 2.18 -2.79 -22.13
CA LEU A 54 2.07 -4.26 -22.07
C LEU A 54 1.06 -4.72 -21.02
N PHE A 55 0.94 -4.01 -19.90
CA PHE A 55 0.18 -4.47 -18.72
C PHE A 55 -1.20 -3.84 -18.59
N ALA A 56 -1.62 -2.94 -19.51
CA ALA A 56 -2.88 -2.24 -19.37
C ALA A 56 -4.07 -3.19 -19.19
N ALA A 57 -4.14 -4.26 -19.99
CA ALA A 57 -5.22 -5.24 -19.89
C ALA A 57 -5.19 -5.99 -18.55
N GLU A 58 -4.02 -6.43 -18.09
CA GLU A 58 -3.88 -7.11 -16.81
C GLU A 58 -4.21 -6.19 -15.64
N ILE A 59 -3.82 -4.92 -15.71
CA ILE A 59 -4.19 -3.92 -14.70
C ILE A 59 -5.71 -3.79 -14.63
N ALA A 60 -6.37 -3.65 -15.79
CA ALA A 60 -7.82 -3.53 -15.84
C ALA A 60 -8.54 -4.78 -15.32
N GLU A 61 -8.02 -5.96 -15.61
CA GLU A 61 -8.65 -7.22 -15.24
C GLU A 61 -8.37 -7.68 -13.82
N ARG A 62 -7.22 -7.31 -13.26
CA ARG A 62 -6.74 -7.83 -11.96
C ARG A 62 -6.60 -6.76 -10.89
N VAL A 63 -6.01 -5.61 -11.22
CA VAL A 63 -5.76 -4.54 -10.23
C VAL A 63 -7.05 -3.76 -9.95
N VAL A 64 -7.79 -3.39 -10.97
CA VAL A 64 -9.03 -2.62 -10.81
C VAL A 64 -10.07 -3.36 -9.95
N PRO A 65 -10.38 -4.63 -10.19
CA PRO A 65 -11.31 -5.36 -9.31
C PRO A 65 -10.82 -5.48 -7.88
N SER A 66 -9.51 -5.67 -7.67
CA SER A 66 -8.92 -5.72 -6.33
C SER A 66 -9.08 -4.38 -5.61
N LEU A 67 -8.82 -3.27 -6.29
CA LEU A 67 -9.05 -1.93 -5.75
C LEU A 67 -10.52 -1.71 -5.38
N GLN A 68 -11.43 -2.10 -6.26
CA GLN A 68 -12.87 -1.97 -6.01
C GLN A 68 -13.32 -2.78 -4.79
N ALA A 69 -12.76 -3.98 -4.59
CA ALA A 69 -13.02 -4.79 -3.40
C ALA A 69 -12.53 -4.09 -2.13
N ASP A 70 -11.35 -3.48 -2.15
CA ASP A 70 -10.83 -2.73 -1.02
C ASP A 70 -11.67 -1.49 -0.71
N VAL A 71 -12.10 -0.76 -1.73
CA VAL A 71 -12.99 0.40 -1.56
C VAL A 71 -14.31 -0.02 -0.90
N ALA A 72 -14.87 -1.16 -1.31
CA ALA A 72 -16.09 -1.70 -0.70
C ALA A 72 -15.89 -2.05 0.78
N ILE A 73 -14.71 -2.54 1.16
CA ILE A 73 -14.36 -2.81 2.56
C ILE A 73 -14.33 -1.52 3.38
N PHE A 74 -13.69 -0.46 2.88
CA PHE A 74 -13.69 0.84 3.55
C PHE A 74 -15.10 1.39 3.74
N ASN A 75 -15.95 1.28 2.72
CA ASN A 75 -17.34 1.74 2.82
C ASN A 75 -18.12 0.97 3.89
N ARG A 76 -17.94 -0.35 3.99
CA ARG A 76 -18.57 -1.16 5.04
C ARG A 76 -18.09 -0.76 6.42
N TRP A 77 -16.79 -0.53 6.59
CA TRP A 77 -16.26 -0.08 7.88
C TRP A 77 -16.85 1.27 8.31
N ALA A 78 -17.03 2.18 7.36
CA ALA A 78 -17.69 3.46 7.64
C ALA A 78 -19.15 3.26 8.04
N GLU A 79 -19.90 2.41 7.33
CA GLU A 79 -21.29 2.08 7.65
C GLU A 79 -21.46 1.44 9.03
N GLN A 80 -20.48 0.62 9.43
CA GLN A 80 -20.44 -0.04 10.73
C GLN A 80 -19.96 0.86 11.85
N GLY A 81 -19.54 2.09 11.56
CA GLY A 81 -19.01 3.03 12.54
C GLY A 81 -17.59 2.70 13.03
N LEU A 82 -16.88 1.78 12.36
CA LEU A 82 -15.51 1.39 12.71
C LEU A 82 -14.48 2.36 12.15
N CYS A 83 -14.78 2.96 11.01
CA CYS A 83 -13.91 3.92 10.33
C CYS A 83 -14.69 5.17 9.96
N ARG A 84 -13.96 6.27 9.76
CA ARG A 84 -14.50 7.46 9.14
C ARG A 84 -14.79 7.19 7.67
N ALA A 85 -15.74 7.93 7.08
CA ALA A 85 -15.91 7.94 5.62
C ALA A 85 -14.65 8.55 4.99
N VAL A 86 -13.98 7.79 4.13
CA VAL A 86 -12.77 8.21 3.42
C VAL A 86 -12.94 7.92 1.94
N ASP A 87 -12.22 8.66 1.11
CA ASP A 87 -12.06 8.31 -0.29
C ASP A 87 -11.13 7.09 -0.40
N GLY A 88 -11.73 5.90 -0.39
CA GLY A 88 -10.98 4.64 -0.38
C GLY A 88 -10.12 4.45 -1.62
N GLN A 89 -10.56 4.93 -2.77
CA GLN A 89 -9.81 4.84 -4.02
C GLN A 89 -8.49 5.63 -3.92
N HIS A 90 -8.58 6.90 -3.53
CA HIS A 90 -7.40 7.74 -3.36
C HIS A 90 -6.53 7.29 -2.18
N LEU A 91 -7.12 6.78 -1.12
CA LEU A 91 -6.36 6.24 0.00
C LEU A 91 -5.49 5.06 -0.45
N MET A 92 -6.04 4.14 -1.24
CA MET A 92 -5.28 3.00 -1.75
C MET A 92 -4.16 3.45 -2.68
N ILE A 93 -4.41 4.43 -3.54
CA ILE A 93 -3.37 5.01 -4.42
C ILE A 93 -2.23 5.58 -3.58
N LEU A 94 -2.54 6.31 -2.51
CA LEU A 94 -1.53 6.87 -1.60
C LEU A 94 -0.77 5.77 -0.86
N LEU A 95 -1.45 4.70 -0.43
CA LEU A 95 -0.79 3.56 0.19
C LEU A 95 0.19 2.88 -0.76
N TRP A 96 -0.18 2.73 -2.02
CA TRP A 96 0.73 2.19 -3.03
C TRP A 96 1.94 3.09 -3.22
N ALA A 97 1.72 4.38 -3.42
CA ALA A 97 2.80 5.34 -3.66
C ALA A 97 3.77 5.43 -2.48
N SER A 98 3.26 5.53 -1.25
CA SER A 98 4.08 5.70 -0.05
C SER A 98 4.91 4.48 0.28
N THR A 99 4.49 3.29 -0.13
CA THR A 99 5.21 2.03 0.12
C THR A 99 6.13 1.65 -1.03
N GLN A 100 5.68 1.80 -2.28
CA GLN A 100 6.46 1.41 -3.45
C GLN A 100 7.65 2.33 -3.70
N VAL A 101 7.60 3.57 -3.25
CA VAL A 101 8.71 4.51 -3.42
C VAL A 101 10.00 4.00 -2.77
N TYR A 102 9.91 3.17 -1.73
CA TYR A 102 11.08 2.59 -1.07
C TYR A 102 11.80 1.55 -1.93
N ALA A 103 11.16 1.04 -2.97
CA ALA A 103 11.81 0.26 -4.02
C ALA A 103 12.14 1.13 -5.22
N ASP A 104 11.12 1.79 -5.78
CA ASP A 104 11.20 2.50 -7.06
C ASP A 104 12.06 3.75 -6.97
N GLY A 105 12.05 4.43 -5.83
CA GLY A 105 12.84 5.63 -5.54
C GLY A 105 13.98 5.39 -4.55
N ALA A 106 14.43 4.16 -4.37
CA ALA A 106 15.44 3.82 -3.37
C ALA A 106 16.72 4.63 -3.50
N SER A 107 17.17 4.90 -4.73
CA SER A 107 18.37 5.71 -4.97
C SER A 107 18.22 7.13 -4.45
N GLN A 108 17.07 7.75 -4.67
CA GLN A 108 16.78 9.08 -4.16
C GLN A 108 16.68 9.09 -2.65
N ILE A 109 15.97 8.11 -2.08
CA ILE A 109 15.76 8.03 -0.64
C ILE A 109 17.09 7.84 0.09
N SER A 110 17.95 6.94 -0.39
CA SER A 110 19.27 6.74 0.24
C SER A 110 20.12 8.02 0.21
N LEU A 111 20.06 8.78 -0.89
CA LEU A 111 20.73 10.09 -0.96
C LEU A 111 20.16 11.08 0.06
N VAL A 112 18.83 11.16 0.17
CA VAL A 112 18.17 12.05 1.14
C VAL A 112 18.52 11.68 2.57
N LEU A 113 18.59 10.39 2.88
CA LEU A 113 18.92 9.90 4.21
C LEU A 113 20.45 9.91 4.48
N GLY A 114 21.26 10.24 3.48
CA GLY A 114 22.72 10.28 3.64
C GLY A 114 23.37 8.92 3.77
N LYS A 115 22.81 7.90 3.13
CA LYS A 115 23.27 6.51 3.21
C LYS A 115 23.62 5.96 1.83
N PRO A 116 24.56 4.98 1.76
CA PRO A 116 24.84 4.32 0.47
C PRO A 116 23.72 3.40 0.00
N ALA A 117 22.92 2.86 0.92
CA ALA A 117 21.79 1.98 0.62
C ALA A 117 20.78 2.02 1.78
N LEU A 118 19.52 1.63 1.49
CA LEU A 118 18.50 1.49 2.52
C LEU A 118 18.80 0.27 3.40
N GLU A 119 18.53 0.42 4.68
CA GLU A 119 18.71 -0.61 5.70
C GLU A 119 17.34 -1.10 6.20
N PRO A 120 17.27 -2.27 6.86
CA PRO A 120 16.00 -2.75 7.44
C PRO A 120 15.33 -1.73 8.37
N GLN A 121 16.11 -0.95 9.12
CA GLN A 121 15.57 0.08 10.02
C GLN A 121 14.83 1.17 9.25
N ASP A 122 15.27 1.51 8.04
CA ASP A 122 14.60 2.52 7.22
C ASP A 122 13.17 2.08 6.86
N PHE A 123 12.99 0.80 6.55
CA PHE A 123 11.66 0.23 6.29
C PHE A 123 10.79 0.20 7.56
N ALA A 124 11.38 -0.11 8.71
CA ALA A 124 10.66 -0.10 9.98
C ALA A 124 10.21 1.32 10.36
N ASP A 125 11.07 2.31 10.16
CA ASP A 125 10.74 3.71 10.41
C ASP A 125 9.62 4.20 9.48
N ALA A 126 9.70 3.85 8.20
CA ALA A 126 8.66 4.16 7.23
C ALA A 126 7.32 3.51 7.60
N GLU A 127 7.33 2.24 7.97
CA GLU A 127 6.14 1.53 8.40
C GLU A 127 5.47 2.22 9.59
N SER A 128 6.24 2.55 10.61
CA SER A 128 5.75 3.23 11.80
C SER A 128 5.05 4.54 11.46
N LEU A 129 5.65 5.36 10.62
CA LEU A 129 5.08 6.65 10.22
C LEU A 129 3.84 6.48 9.36
N ILE A 130 3.90 5.62 8.34
CA ILE A 130 2.78 5.41 7.42
C ILE A 130 1.58 4.86 8.19
N VAL A 131 1.78 3.86 9.04
CA VAL A 131 0.73 3.28 9.88
C VAL A 131 0.09 4.36 10.77
N ASP A 132 0.90 5.15 11.46
CA ASP A 132 0.40 6.20 12.34
C ASP A 132 -0.46 7.21 11.57
N MET A 133 0.02 7.68 10.42
CA MET A 133 -0.72 8.64 9.59
C MET A 133 -2.03 8.06 9.07
N VAL A 134 -2.02 6.83 8.59
CA VAL A 134 -3.21 6.19 8.02
C VAL A 134 -4.24 5.92 9.11
N LEU A 135 -3.83 5.36 10.25
CA LEU A 135 -4.76 5.05 11.32
C LEU A 135 -5.39 6.30 11.93
N ARG A 136 -4.63 7.39 12.07
CA ARG A 136 -5.17 8.67 12.54
C ARG A 136 -6.21 9.26 11.59
N THR A 137 -6.06 9.01 10.29
CA THR A 137 -7.00 9.48 9.28
C THR A 137 -8.25 8.61 9.21
N VAL A 138 -8.09 7.30 9.33
CA VAL A 138 -9.15 6.32 9.01
C VAL A 138 -9.96 5.92 10.23
N LEU A 139 -9.30 5.65 11.37
CA LEU A 139 -10.01 5.14 12.54
C LEU A 139 -10.85 6.22 13.23
N VAL A 140 -12.01 5.81 13.72
CA VAL A 140 -12.83 6.65 14.57
C VAL A 140 -12.15 6.76 15.94
N PRO A 141 -12.03 7.98 16.53
CA PRO A 141 -11.47 8.11 17.86
C PRO A 141 -12.22 7.27 18.88
N ALA A 142 -11.50 6.69 19.85
CA ALA A 142 -12.13 5.94 20.93
C ALA A 142 -13.14 6.84 21.67
N ALA A 143 -14.26 6.25 22.09
CA ALA A 143 -15.24 6.95 22.90
C ALA A 143 -14.59 7.39 24.21
N ARG A 144 -14.76 8.68 24.56
CA ARG A 144 -14.26 9.24 25.82
C ARG A 144 -15.24 8.99 26.97
#